data_df1b076ae375034d3867e542d0892c31
#
_entry.id   df1b076ae375034d3867e542d0892c31
#
_cell.length_a   1.000
_cell.length_b   1.000
_cell.length_c   1.000
_cell.angle_alpha   90.00
_cell.angle_beta   90.00
_cell.angle_gamma   90.00
#
_symmetry.space_group_name_H-M   'P 1'
#
loop_
_entity.id
_entity.type
_entity.pdbx_description
1 polymer ?
#
loop_
_entity_poly.entity_id
_entity_poly.type
_entity_poly.pdbx_seq_one_letter_code
_entity_poly.pdbx_strand_id
1 'polypeptide(L)'
;HVSCVISFGDLREFLSEQHPTYTAADVQRLVDTVKLVGAVTDFATLHKVYRWMIDGMQFTPDGGHAETVNLIDFDNWHRNKWRVVNQLVIDYQNNGVQANRRPDVLLYINGLPVCVIELKNPADTKATIEDAYQQICTRYWRDIPHLLHYCPLACISDGVKTRLGTVRTPYEHFYSWRRINNEDKIAATAFDELQAMIKGVFQPTRFLEILRDYIIFRDEQYDADESEIVCRYPQFFASRLLRESIKESVRKGSQKGGTYFGATGCGKTYTMAMLARQLSLRCYEELGSPTVIMIVDRDDLQKQG
;
A
#
# COMPACT_ATOMS: atom_id res chain seq x y z
N HIS A 1 2.82 -3.28 -22.41
CA HIS A 1 1.36 -3.14 -22.62
C HIS A 1 0.63 -3.19 -21.28
N VAL A 2 0.05 -2.07 -20.84
CA VAL A 2 -0.77 -1.96 -19.59
C VAL A 2 -1.90 -3.02 -19.57
N SER A 3 -2.31 -3.50 -20.72
CA SER A 3 -3.35 -4.54 -20.88
C SER A 3 -2.99 -5.91 -20.29
N CYS A 4 -1.72 -6.16 -19.94
CA CYS A 4 -1.29 -7.44 -19.38
C CYS A 4 -1.25 -7.45 -17.84
N VAL A 5 -1.23 -6.29 -17.20
CA VAL A 5 -1.02 -6.19 -15.74
C VAL A 5 -2.31 -5.95 -14.95
N ILE A 6 -3.38 -5.45 -15.56
CA ILE A 6 -4.68 -5.25 -14.95
C ILE A 6 -5.65 -6.33 -15.40
N SER A 7 -6.36 -6.96 -14.46
CA SER A 7 -7.49 -7.85 -14.78
C SER A 7 -8.73 -7.01 -15.05
N PHE A 8 -8.89 -6.55 -16.31
CA PHE A 8 -10.02 -5.70 -16.70
C PHE A 8 -11.38 -6.36 -16.51
N GLY A 9 -11.45 -7.70 -16.57
CA GLY A 9 -12.67 -8.43 -16.28
C GLY A 9 -13.14 -8.22 -14.85
N ASP A 10 -12.24 -8.43 -13.88
CA ASP A 10 -12.55 -8.25 -12.46
C ASP A 10 -12.88 -6.78 -12.13
N LEU A 11 -12.15 -5.83 -12.75
CA LEU A 11 -12.41 -4.40 -12.53
C LEU A 11 -13.79 -4.00 -13.06
N ARG A 12 -14.17 -4.43 -14.26
CA ARG A 12 -15.51 -4.18 -14.82
C ARG A 12 -16.61 -4.77 -13.95
N GLU A 13 -16.44 -6.02 -13.55
CA GLU A 13 -17.42 -6.72 -12.73
C GLU A 13 -17.61 -6.01 -11.39
N PHE A 14 -16.53 -5.66 -10.70
CA PHE A 14 -16.59 -4.92 -9.45
C PHE A 14 -17.29 -3.56 -9.63
N LEU A 15 -16.90 -2.76 -10.62
CA LEU A 15 -17.51 -1.46 -10.87
C LEU A 15 -19.00 -1.57 -11.22
N SER A 16 -19.40 -2.57 -12.01
CA SER A 16 -20.80 -2.81 -12.35
C SER A 16 -21.63 -3.25 -11.13
N GLU A 17 -21.06 -4.04 -10.23
CA GLU A 17 -21.72 -4.45 -8.98
C GLU A 17 -21.87 -3.29 -7.99
N GLN A 18 -20.88 -2.39 -7.91
CA GLN A 18 -20.93 -1.21 -7.04
C GLN A 18 -21.86 -0.11 -7.58
N HIS A 19 -21.97 0.00 -8.90
CA HIS A 19 -22.74 1.05 -9.59
C HIS A 19 -23.74 0.44 -10.58
N PRO A 20 -24.81 -0.21 -10.11
CA PRO A 20 -25.77 -0.91 -10.98
C PRO A 20 -26.56 0.03 -11.91
N THR A 21 -26.51 1.34 -11.67
CA THR A 21 -27.12 2.38 -12.53
C THR A 21 -26.22 2.81 -13.69
N TYR A 22 -24.96 2.43 -13.68
CA TYR A 22 -24.03 2.78 -14.75
C TYR A 22 -24.28 1.95 -16.00
N THR A 23 -24.17 2.59 -17.14
CA THR A 23 -24.18 1.90 -18.42
C THR A 23 -22.87 1.14 -18.65
N ALA A 24 -22.89 0.18 -19.57
CA ALA A 24 -21.65 -0.50 -19.98
C ALA A 24 -20.61 0.49 -20.55
N ALA A 25 -21.07 1.60 -21.16
CA ALA A 25 -20.19 2.65 -21.67
C ALA A 25 -19.55 3.45 -20.52
N ASP A 26 -20.29 3.74 -19.45
CA ASP A 26 -19.74 4.42 -18.26
C ASP A 26 -18.65 3.58 -17.60
N VAL A 27 -18.93 2.30 -17.38
CA VAL A 27 -17.96 1.36 -16.81
C VAL A 27 -16.72 1.25 -17.71
N GLN A 28 -16.91 1.21 -19.04
CA GLN A 28 -15.76 1.15 -19.96
C GLN A 28 -14.92 2.43 -19.92
N ARG A 29 -15.52 3.62 -19.80
CA ARG A 29 -14.79 4.89 -19.64
C ARG A 29 -13.94 4.92 -18.38
N LEU A 30 -14.46 4.39 -17.25
CA LEU A 30 -13.71 4.25 -16.00
C LEU A 30 -12.50 3.32 -16.18
N VAL A 31 -12.72 2.15 -16.76
CA VAL A 31 -11.67 1.17 -17.05
C VAL A 31 -10.59 1.74 -17.97
N ASP A 32 -10.99 2.48 -19.01
CA ASP A 32 -10.04 3.12 -19.93
C ASP A 32 -9.24 4.23 -19.23
N THR A 33 -9.86 4.98 -18.34
CA THR A 33 -9.16 5.99 -17.52
C THR A 33 -8.10 5.35 -16.64
N VAL A 34 -8.42 4.26 -15.95
CA VAL A 34 -7.46 3.49 -15.13
C VAL A 34 -6.34 2.92 -15.99
N LYS A 35 -6.66 2.42 -17.19
CA LYS A 35 -5.68 1.88 -18.13
C LYS A 35 -4.71 2.95 -18.63
N LEU A 36 -5.22 4.12 -19.01
CA LEU A 36 -4.43 5.18 -19.62
C LEU A 36 -3.43 5.82 -18.66
N VAL A 37 -3.77 5.95 -17.38
CA VAL A 37 -2.87 6.56 -16.39
C VAL A 37 -1.58 5.77 -16.24
N GLY A 38 -1.60 4.45 -16.32
CA GLY A 38 -0.39 3.61 -16.21
C GLY A 38 0.54 3.68 -17.42
N ALA A 39 0.20 4.43 -18.46
CA ALA A 39 1.09 4.67 -19.60
C ALA A 39 2.19 5.72 -19.28
N VAL A 40 1.98 6.55 -18.27
CA VAL A 40 2.95 7.55 -17.79
C VAL A 40 3.74 6.95 -16.64
N THR A 41 5.06 7.11 -16.63
CA THR A 41 5.96 6.39 -15.72
C THR A 41 6.76 7.34 -14.82
N ASP A 42 6.07 8.22 -14.10
CA ASP A 42 6.65 9.13 -13.12
C ASP A 42 6.10 8.91 -11.70
N PHE A 43 6.73 9.53 -10.71
CA PHE A 43 6.33 9.43 -9.31
C PHE A 43 4.95 10.07 -9.05
N ALA A 44 4.65 11.17 -9.72
CA ALA A 44 3.35 11.83 -9.61
C ALA A 44 2.22 10.91 -10.09
N THR A 45 2.46 10.12 -11.14
CA THR A 45 1.51 9.11 -11.62
C THR A 45 1.33 7.97 -10.62
N LEU A 46 2.42 7.46 -10.02
CA LEU A 46 2.35 6.47 -8.95
C LEU A 46 1.48 6.97 -7.79
N HIS A 47 1.74 8.20 -7.31
CA HIS A 47 0.96 8.83 -6.25
C HIS A 47 -0.51 9.02 -6.66
N LYS A 48 -0.77 9.47 -7.89
CA LYS A 48 -2.13 9.63 -8.41
C LYS A 48 -2.90 8.31 -8.44
N VAL A 49 -2.28 7.23 -8.93
CA VAL A 49 -2.91 5.90 -8.97
C VAL A 49 -3.21 5.41 -7.56
N TYR A 50 -2.24 5.55 -6.65
CA TYR A 50 -2.46 5.21 -5.25
C TYR A 50 -3.63 6.01 -4.64
N ARG A 51 -3.71 7.34 -4.89
CA ARG A 51 -4.84 8.16 -4.43
C ARG A 51 -6.17 7.67 -4.99
N TRP A 52 -6.22 7.26 -6.25
CA TRP A 52 -7.44 6.67 -6.81
C TRP A 52 -7.84 5.36 -6.13
N MET A 53 -6.87 4.56 -5.71
CA MET A 53 -7.17 3.33 -4.97
C MET A 53 -7.78 3.60 -3.59
N ILE A 54 -7.27 4.60 -2.86
CA ILE A 54 -7.65 4.83 -1.46
C ILE A 54 -8.76 5.87 -1.25
N ASP A 55 -8.90 6.83 -2.16
CA ASP A 55 -9.88 7.93 -2.06
C ASP A 55 -10.92 7.90 -3.18
N GLY A 56 -10.76 7.00 -4.16
CA GLY A 56 -11.62 6.91 -5.33
C GLY A 56 -11.28 7.92 -6.43
N MET A 57 -12.01 7.80 -7.53
CA MET A 57 -11.87 8.63 -8.72
C MET A 57 -13.09 9.53 -8.88
N GLN A 58 -12.90 10.78 -9.30
CA GLN A 58 -14.02 11.61 -9.73
C GLN A 58 -14.51 11.18 -11.11
N PHE A 59 -15.79 10.93 -11.23
CA PHE A 59 -16.42 10.48 -12.46
C PHE A 59 -17.81 11.08 -12.63
N THR A 60 -18.18 11.35 -13.87
CA THR A 60 -19.54 11.81 -14.24
C THR A 60 -20.14 10.79 -15.22
N PRO A 61 -21.11 9.98 -14.80
CA PRO A 61 -21.81 9.07 -15.68
C PRO A 61 -22.68 9.84 -16.69
N ASP A 62 -23.06 9.19 -17.78
CA ASP A 62 -23.88 9.81 -18.82
C ASP A 62 -25.25 10.22 -18.23
N GLY A 63 -25.58 11.52 -18.36
CA GLY A 63 -26.81 12.10 -17.83
C GLY A 63 -26.86 12.25 -16.30
N GLY A 64 -25.75 11.96 -15.59
CA GLY A 64 -25.62 12.05 -14.12
C GLY A 64 -24.86 13.28 -13.63
N HIS A 65 -24.56 13.28 -12.34
CA HIS A 65 -23.72 14.27 -11.68
C HIS A 65 -22.34 13.68 -11.34
N ALA A 66 -21.35 14.56 -11.12
CA ALA A 66 -20.04 14.14 -10.67
C ALA A 66 -20.10 13.46 -9.30
N GLU A 67 -19.52 12.29 -9.20
CA GLU A 67 -19.45 11.49 -7.97
C GLU A 67 -18.09 10.81 -7.81
N THR A 68 -17.80 10.35 -6.59
CA THR A 68 -16.57 9.60 -6.30
C THR A 68 -16.83 8.10 -6.50
N VAL A 69 -16.06 7.50 -7.39
CA VAL A 69 -16.10 6.05 -7.67
C VAL A 69 -14.94 5.36 -6.97
N ASN A 70 -15.23 4.47 -6.04
CA ASN A 70 -14.22 3.71 -5.31
C ASN A 70 -13.74 2.52 -6.14
N LEU A 71 -12.42 2.35 -6.25
CA LEU A 71 -11.81 1.20 -6.90
C LEU A 71 -11.63 0.01 -5.96
N ILE A 72 -11.68 0.26 -4.64
CA ILE A 72 -11.54 -0.74 -3.57
C ILE A 72 -12.60 -0.44 -2.50
N ASP A 73 -13.30 -1.47 -2.04
CA ASP A 73 -14.19 -1.38 -0.89
C ASP A 73 -13.40 -1.63 0.40
N PHE A 74 -13.12 -0.57 1.14
CA PHE A 74 -12.37 -0.65 2.40
C PHE A 74 -13.23 -1.00 3.61
N ASP A 75 -14.55 -0.87 3.51
CA ASP A 75 -15.48 -1.08 4.60
C ASP A 75 -15.96 -2.54 4.65
N ASN A 76 -16.08 -3.16 3.48
CA ASN A 76 -16.46 -4.56 3.38
C ASN A 76 -15.51 -5.34 2.45
N TRP A 77 -14.48 -5.95 3.05
CA TRP A 77 -13.48 -6.68 2.29
C TRP A 77 -14.04 -7.85 1.44
N HIS A 78 -15.20 -8.41 1.81
CA HIS A 78 -15.87 -9.49 1.06
C HIS A 78 -16.44 -9.04 -0.30
N ARG A 79 -16.68 -7.76 -0.48
CA ARG A 79 -17.13 -7.22 -1.77
C ARG A 79 -16.02 -7.08 -2.79
N ASN A 80 -14.77 -7.08 -2.34
CA ASN A 80 -13.64 -7.04 -3.24
C ASN A 80 -13.35 -8.41 -3.86
N LYS A 81 -12.92 -8.39 -5.11
CA LYS A 81 -12.47 -9.57 -5.84
C LYS A 81 -10.97 -9.76 -5.62
N TRP A 82 -10.62 -10.74 -4.81
CA TRP A 82 -9.23 -11.05 -4.45
C TRP A 82 -8.66 -12.11 -5.38
N ARG A 83 -7.45 -11.87 -5.91
CA ARG A 83 -6.71 -12.88 -6.67
C ARG A 83 -5.25 -12.93 -6.26
N VAL A 84 -4.68 -14.11 -6.37
CA VAL A 84 -3.24 -14.36 -6.29
C VAL A 84 -2.84 -14.95 -7.63
N VAL A 85 -1.90 -14.31 -8.32
CA VAL A 85 -1.42 -14.73 -9.64
C VAL A 85 0.06 -15.06 -9.53
N ASN A 86 0.41 -16.29 -9.87
CA ASN A 86 1.79 -16.76 -9.86
C ASN A 86 2.40 -16.62 -11.26
N GLN A 87 3.60 -16.07 -11.31
CA GLN A 87 4.45 -16.03 -12.51
C GLN A 87 3.76 -15.48 -13.76
N LEU A 88 3.05 -14.34 -13.59
CA LEU A 88 2.45 -13.64 -14.73
C LEU A 88 3.54 -13.22 -15.72
N VAL A 89 3.41 -13.64 -16.97
CA VAL A 89 4.33 -13.24 -18.03
C VAL A 89 3.94 -11.86 -18.54
N ILE A 90 4.86 -10.92 -18.43
CA ILE A 90 4.68 -9.53 -18.87
C ILE A 90 5.74 -9.21 -19.93
N ASP A 91 5.27 -9.03 -21.15
CA ASP A 91 6.14 -8.71 -22.28
C ASP A 91 6.54 -7.23 -22.30
N TYR A 92 7.78 -6.96 -22.69
CA TYR A 92 8.32 -5.62 -22.91
C TYR A 92 9.30 -5.61 -24.10
N GLN A 93 9.64 -4.42 -24.57
CA GLN A 93 10.63 -4.24 -25.65
C GLN A 93 11.97 -3.83 -25.03
N ASN A 94 13.01 -4.58 -25.34
CA ASN A 94 14.38 -4.24 -24.98
C ASN A 94 15.19 -4.00 -26.25
N ASN A 95 15.50 -2.73 -26.55
CA ASN A 95 16.22 -2.33 -27.77
C ASN A 95 15.62 -2.94 -29.06
N GLY A 96 14.28 -2.96 -29.16
CA GLY A 96 13.60 -3.53 -30.33
C GLY A 96 13.45 -5.06 -30.33
N VAL A 97 14.00 -5.74 -29.31
CA VAL A 97 13.85 -7.19 -29.13
C VAL A 97 12.77 -7.46 -28.09
N GLN A 98 11.83 -8.35 -28.42
CA GLN A 98 10.81 -8.77 -27.47
C GLN A 98 11.44 -9.58 -26.35
N ALA A 99 11.12 -9.21 -25.11
CA ALA A 99 11.54 -9.88 -23.90
C ALA A 99 10.37 -9.92 -22.91
N ASN A 100 10.53 -10.65 -21.81
CA ASN A 100 9.51 -10.69 -20.76
C ASN A 100 10.10 -10.64 -19.36
N ARG A 101 9.25 -10.26 -18.42
CA ARG A 101 9.45 -10.39 -16.96
C ARG A 101 8.35 -11.25 -16.38
N ARG A 102 8.66 -11.92 -15.29
CA ARG A 102 7.76 -12.87 -14.67
C ARG A 102 7.87 -12.76 -13.15
N PRO A 103 7.14 -11.80 -12.54
CA PRO A 103 7.04 -11.68 -11.09
C PRO A 103 6.56 -13.00 -10.47
N ASP A 104 7.15 -13.39 -9.33
CA ASP A 104 6.82 -14.68 -8.72
C ASP A 104 5.37 -14.73 -8.24
N VAL A 105 4.92 -13.69 -7.53
CA VAL A 105 3.54 -13.58 -7.07
C VAL A 105 3.05 -12.14 -7.16
N LEU A 106 1.84 -11.96 -7.65
CA LEU A 106 1.10 -10.70 -7.65
C LEU A 106 -0.21 -10.88 -6.89
N LEU A 107 -0.49 -9.95 -5.97
CA LEU A 107 -1.79 -9.87 -5.29
C LEU A 107 -2.65 -8.84 -5.99
N TYR A 108 -3.91 -9.19 -6.22
CA TYR A 108 -4.88 -8.32 -6.89
C TYR A 108 -6.09 -8.05 -6.00
N ILE A 109 -6.58 -6.82 -6.08
CA ILE A 109 -7.88 -6.41 -5.58
C ILE A 109 -8.65 -5.78 -6.74
N ASN A 110 -9.83 -6.30 -7.06
CA ASN A 110 -10.71 -5.79 -8.14
C ASN A 110 -9.98 -5.64 -9.48
N GLY A 111 -9.05 -6.55 -9.76
CA GLY A 111 -8.26 -6.53 -10.99
C GLY A 111 -7.05 -5.59 -10.99
N LEU A 112 -6.81 -4.82 -9.93
CA LEU A 112 -5.63 -3.99 -9.76
C LEU A 112 -4.54 -4.76 -9.00
N PRO A 113 -3.30 -4.84 -9.49
CA PRO A 113 -2.20 -5.44 -8.74
C PRO A 113 -1.80 -4.49 -7.61
N VAL A 114 -1.91 -4.94 -6.37
CA VAL A 114 -1.67 -4.10 -5.18
C VAL A 114 -0.41 -4.48 -4.41
N CYS A 115 0.18 -5.63 -4.72
CA CYS A 115 1.44 -6.06 -4.13
C CYS A 115 2.19 -7.00 -5.07
N VAL A 116 3.49 -6.77 -5.22
CA VAL A 116 4.42 -7.66 -5.90
C VAL A 116 5.28 -8.38 -4.87
N ILE A 117 5.43 -9.69 -5.03
CA ILE A 117 6.24 -10.53 -4.14
C ILE A 117 7.30 -11.24 -4.97
N GLU A 118 8.58 -11.08 -4.58
CA GLU A 118 9.72 -11.77 -5.17
C GLU A 118 10.35 -12.73 -4.17
N LEU A 119 10.55 -13.96 -4.61
CA LEU A 119 11.04 -15.06 -3.81
C LEU A 119 12.40 -15.52 -4.34
N LYS A 120 13.33 -15.82 -3.45
CA LYS A 120 14.60 -16.46 -3.78
C LYS A 120 14.69 -17.81 -3.10
N ASN A 121 15.32 -18.75 -3.80
CA ASN A 121 15.49 -20.10 -3.26
C ASN A 121 16.53 -20.08 -2.12
N PRO A 122 16.20 -20.47 -0.90
CA PRO A 122 17.13 -20.49 0.23
C PRO A 122 18.30 -21.46 0.05
N ALA A 123 18.16 -22.45 -0.85
CA ALA A 123 19.23 -23.39 -1.17
C ALA A 123 20.24 -22.83 -2.19
N ASP A 124 19.92 -21.71 -2.87
CA ASP A 124 20.85 -21.05 -3.78
C ASP A 124 21.63 -19.97 -3.04
N THR A 125 22.88 -20.29 -2.68
CA THR A 125 23.79 -19.37 -1.98
C THR A 125 24.14 -18.10 -2.77
N LYS A 126 23.82 -18.04 -4.07
CA LYS A 126 24.06 -16.88 -4.93
C LYS A 126 22.85 -15.97 -5.04
N ALA A 127 21.65 -16.43 -4.65
CA ALA A 127 20.41 -15.67 -4.71
C ALA A 127 20.03 -15.17 -3.31
N THR A 128 20.13 -13.87 -3.09
CA THR A 128 19.90 -13.23 -1.80
C THR A 128 18.58 -12.45 -1.78
N ILE A 129 18.15 -12.05 -0.59
CA ILE A 129 17.00 -11.14 -0.45
C ILE A 129 17.25 -9.78 -1.13
N GLU A 130 18.52 -9.36 -1.23
CA GLU A 130 18.90 -8.13 -1.95
C GLU A 130 18.72 -8.29 -3.46
N ASP A 131 18.94 -9.48 -4.01
CA ASP A 131 18.63 -9.77 -5.42
C ASP A 131 17.12 -9.68 -5.70
N ALA A 132 16.28 -10.08 -4.75
CA ALA A 132 14.83 -9.91 -4.86
C ALA A 132 14.45 -8.42 -4.86
N TYR A 133 15.08 -7.62 -4.01
CA TYR A 133 14.92 -6.16 -4.00
C TYR A 133 15.35 -5.54 -5.33
N GLN A 134 16.54 -5.84 -5.83
CA GLN A 134 17.06 -5.34 -7.10
C GLN A 134 16.17 -5.74 -8.28
N GLN A 135 15.52 -6.89 -8.19
CA GLN A 135 14.60 -7.35 -9.22
C GLN A 135 13.36 -6.45 -9.29
N ILE A 136 12.75 -6.11 -8.16
CA ILE A 136 11.58 -5.22 -8.12
C ILE A 136 12.00 -3.77 -8.36
N CYS A 137 12.86 -3.24 -7.49
CA CYS A 137 13.12 -1.81 -7.38
C CYS A 137 14.09 -1.26 -8.44
N THR A 138 14.70 -2.14 -9.26
CA THR A 138 15.58 -1.72 -10.34
C THR A 138 15.15 -2.32 -11.68
N ARG A 139 15.10 -3.66 -11.78
CA ARG A 139 14.86 -4.33 -13.07
C ARG A 139 13.43 -4.13 -13.56
N TYR A 140 12.42 -4.27 -12.68
CA TYR A 140 11.02 -4.10 -13.07
C TYR A 140 10.68 -2.64 -13.38
N TRP A 141 11.27 -1.69 -12.64
CA TRP A 141 11.15 -0.27 -12.97
C TRP A 141 11.70 0.07 -14.36
N ARG A 142 12.80 -0.54 -14.78
CA ARG A 142 13.37 -0.37 -16.11
C ARG A 142 12.53 -1.03 -17.20
N ASP A 143 12.07 -2.26 -16.97
CA ASP A 143 11.55 -3.15 -18.01
C ASP A 143 10.01 -3.17 -18.08
N ILE A 144 9.34 -3.13 -16.94
CA ILE A 144 7.87 -3.22 -16.81
C ILE A 144 7.31 -2.20 -15.81
N PRO A 145 7.69 -0.90 -15.90
CA PRO A 145 7.28 0.11 -14.91
C PRO A 145 5.76 0.25 -14.78
N HIS A 146 5.02 -0.03 -15.84
CA HIS A 146 3.55 0.00 -15.84
C HIS A 146 2.90 -0.99 -14.86
N LEU A 147 3.57 -2.07 -14.46
CA LEU A 147 3.11 -2.91 -13.35
C LEU A 147 3.22 -2.16 -12.02
N LEU A 148 4.37 -1.54 -11.77
CA LEU A 148 4.71 -0.99 -10.47
C LEU A 148 3.91 0.27 -10.13
N HIS A 149 3.36 0.97 -11.12
CA HIS A 149 2.44 2.09 -10.89
C HIS A 149 1.15 1.69 -10.17
N TYR A 150 0.75 0.43 -10.26
CA TYR A 150 -0.44 -0.10 -9.58
C TYR A 150 -0.08 -0.90 -8.32
N CYS A 151 1.22 -1.18 -8.07
CA CYS A 151 1.68 -1.98 -6.93
C CYS A 151 2.27 -1.09 -5.84
N PRO A 152 1.49 -0.55 -4.91
CA PRO A 152 2.03 0.27 -3.82
C PRO A 152 2.88 -0.54 -2.83
N LEU A 153 2.75 -1.86 -2.79
CA LEU A 153 3.48 -2.70 -1.85
C LEU A 153 4.39 -3.70 -2.56
N ALA A 154 5.54 -3.94 -1.94
CA ALA A 154 6.52 -4.94 -2.36
C ALA A 154 6.93 -5.82 -1.18
N CYS A 155 6.91 -7.14 -1.38
CA CYS A 155 7.41 -8.10 -0.41
C CYS A 155 8.56 -8.89 -1.03
N ILE A 156 9.65 -9.05 -0.30
CA ILE A 156 10.82 -9.80 -0.73
C ILE A 156 11.15 -10.90 0.28
N SER A 157 11.54 -12.07 -0.19
CA SER A 157 11.93 -13.18 0.67
C SER A 157 12.99 -14.06 0.02
N ASP A 158 13.94 -14.53 0.81
CA ASP A 158 14.89 -15.57 0.43
C ASP A 158 14.64 -16.89 1.19
N GLY A 159 13.47 -17.01 1.83
CA GLY A 159 13.09 -18.16 2.65
C GLY A 159 13.69 -18.14 4.06
N VAL A 160 14.70 -17.31 4.33
CA VAL A 160 15.31 -17.08 5.64
C VAL A 160 14.82 -15.76 6.23
N LYS A 161 14.78 -14.72 5.40
CA LYS A 161 14.30 -13.38 5.74
C LYS A 161 13.12 -13.04 4.87
N THR A 162 12.10 -12.40 5.44
CA THR A 162 10.94 -11.89 4.72
C THR A 162 10.71 -10.43 5.10
N ARG A 163 10.68 -9.54 4.12
CA ARG A 163 10.59 -8.09 4.35
C ARG A 163 9.52 -7.44 3.49
N LEU A 164 8.88 -6.43 4.05
CA LEU A 164 7.88 -5.57 3.40
C LEU A 164 8.48 -4.18 3.16
N GLY A 165 8.18 -3.62 2.04
CA GLY A 165 8.44 -2.25 1.64
C GLY A 165 7.42 -1.80 0.60
N THR A 166 7.71 -0.69 -0.06
CA THR A 166 7.01 -0.25 -1.26
C THR A 166 7.91 -0.41 -2.46
N VAL A 167 7.39 -0.19 -3.65
CA VAL A 167 8.19 -0.25 -4.89
C VAL A 167 9.20 0.91 -5.01
N ARG A 168 9.15 1.90 -4.10
CA ARG A 168 10.07 3.06 -4.03
C ARG A 168 10.83 3.15 -2.69
N THR A 169 10.66 2.19 -1.80
CA THR A 169 11.39 2.16 -0.52
C THR A 169 12.85 1.75 -0.76
N PRO A 170 13.85 2.48 -0.24
CA PRO A 170 15.25 2.04 -0.20
C PRO A 170 15.42 0.71 0.54
N TYR A 171 16.42 -0.09 0.15
CA TYR A 171 16.61 -1.45 0.68
C TYR A 171 16.72 -1.51 2.21
N GLU A 172 17.42 -0.55 2.81
CA GLU A 172 17.58 -0.43 4.27
C GLU A 172 16.27 -0.17 5.02
N HIS A 173 15.22 0.23 4.30
CA HIS A 173 13.89 0.49 4.84
C HIS A 173 12.88 -0.62 4.53
N PHE A 174 13.31 -1.73 3.94
CA PHE A 174 12.51 -2.94 3.92
C PHE A 174 12.62 -3.67 5.27
N TYR A 175 11.49 -3.90 5.94
CA TYR A 175 11.46 -4.45 7.30
C TYR A 175 10.69 -5.76 7.40
N SER A 176 11.18 -6.66 8.27
CA SER A 176 10.45 -7.87 8.64
C SER A 176 9.21 -7.52 9.46
N TRP A 177 8.12 -8.19 9.16
CA TRP A 177 6.92 -8.16 9.99
C TRP A 177 6.97 -9.32 10.96
N ARG A 178 7.17 -9.07 12.26
CA ARG A 178 7.59 -10.09 13.22
C ARG A 178 6.54 -10.46 14.25
N ARG A 179 5.29 -9.96 14.13
CA ARG A 179 4.16 -10.30 15.00
C ARG A 179 2.86 -10.35 14.20
N ILE A 180 2.02 -11.32 14.50
CA ILE A 180 0.67 -11.36 13.94
C ILE A 180 -0.24 -10.40 14.70
N ASN A 181 -0.18 -10.43 16.05
CA ASN A 181 -0.88 -9.50 16.93
C ASN A 181 0.10 -8.81 17.87
N ASN A 182 -0.33 -7.74 18.53
CA ASN A 182 0.54 -6.94 19.40
C ASN A 182 1.12 -7.75 20.57
N GLU A 183 0.33 -8.68 21.14
CA GLU A 183 0.67 -9.48 22.30
C GLU A 183 1.51 -10.70 21.96
N ASP A 184 1.65 -11.03 20.68
CA ASP A 184 2.39 -12.21 20.24
C ASP A 184 3.90 -12.06 20.53
N LYS A 185 4.57 -13.19 20.74
CA LYS A 185 6.02 -13.20 20.78
C LYS A 185 6.60 -12.80 19.42
N ILE A 186 7.77 -12.17 19.47
CA ILE A 186 8.51 -11.83 18.26
C ILE A 186 8.91 -13.10 17.53
N ALA A 187 8.65 -13.17 16.23
CA ALA A 187 9.08 -14.28 15.37
C ALA A 187 10.58 -14.53 15.53
N ALA A 188 10.96 -15.76 15.86
CA ALA A 188 12.32 -16.14 16.18
C ALA A 188 12.99 -16.94 15.05
N THR A 189 12.21 -17.58 14.20
CA THR A 189 12.71 -18.38 13.07
C THR A 189 12.29 -17.78 11.73
N ALA A 190 12.94 -18.21 10.65
CA ALA A 190 12.59 -17.82 9.29
C ALA A 190 11.13 -18.20 8.94
N PHE A 191 10.69 -19.38 9.37
CA PHE A 191 9.31 -19.83 9.17
C PHE A 191 8.32 -18.95 9.93
N ASP A 192 8.64 -18.55 11.17
CA ASP A 192 7.80 -17.65 11.96
C ASP A 192 7.72 -16.25 11.32
N GLU A 193 8.83 -15.74 10.73
CA GLU A 193 8.81 -14.45 10.01
C GLU A 193 7.91 -14.50 8.78
N LEU A 194 8.00 -15.56 7.97
CA LEU A 194 7.12 -15.76 6.82
C LEU A 194 5.65 -15.90 7.25
N GLN A 195 5.39 -16.68 8.31
CA GLN A 195 4.05 -16.83 8.84
C GLN A 195 3.50 -15.50 9.41
N ALA A 196 4.32 -14.74 10.11
CA ALA A 196 3.95 -13.42 10.63
C ALA A 196 3.66 -12.44 9.49
N MET A 197 4.42 -12.48 8.39
CA MET A 197 4.14 -11.70 7.20
C MET A 197 2.78 -12.09 6.58
N ILE A 198 2.56 -13.37 6.34
CA ILE A 198 1.33 -13.86 5.69
C ILE A 198 0.09 -13.56 6.55
N LYS A 199 0.10 -13.93 7.81
CA LYS A 199 -1.05 -13.75 8.72
C LYS A 199 -1.14 -12.34 9.30
N GLY A 200 -0.01 -11.65 9.39
CA GLY A 200 0.10 -10.32 9.97
C GLY A 200 -0.11 -9.17 9.00
N VAL A 201 0.24 -9.33 7.71
CA VAL A 201 0.07 -8.30 6.68
C VAL A 201 -1.02 -8.67 5.70
N PHE A 202 -0.99 -9.89 5.15
CA PHE A 202 -1.86 -10.30 4.06
C PHE A 202 -3.23 -10.84 4.50
N GLN A 203 -3.59 -10.73 5.76
CA GLN A 203 -4.96 -10.93 6.21
C GLN A 203 -5.82 -9.78 5.63
N PRO A 204 -6.94 -10.07 4.92
CA PRO A 204 -7.64 -9.10 4.09
C PRO A 204 -7.98 -7.77 4.75
N THR A 205 -8.58 -7.77 5.95
CA THR A 205 -8.95 -6.53 6.64
C THR A 205 -7.73 -5.71 7.04
N ARG A 206 -6.66 -6.36 7.49
CA ARG A 206 -5.41 -5.68 7.86
C ARG A 206 -4.66 -5.18 6.64
N PHE A 207 -4.65 -5.96 5.55
CA PHE A 207 -4.05 -5.55 4.29
C PHE A 207 -4.71 -4.27 3.75
N LEU A 208 -6.04 -4.21 3.78
CA LEU A 208 -6.79 -3.00 3.41
C LEU A 208 -6.44 -1.82 4.32
N GLU A 209 -6.36 -2.04 5.64
CA GLU A 209 -5.99 -0.98 6.59
C GLU A 209 -4.56 -0.47 6.30
N ILE A 210 -3.59 -1.36 6.05
CA ILE A 210 -2.22 -0.99 5.69
C ILE A 210 -2.20 -0.22 4.37
N LEU A 211 -2.88 -0.71 3.35
CA LEU A 211 -2.95 -0.08 2.05
C LEU A 211 -3.53 1.34 2.12
N ARG A 212 -4.59 1.55 2.89
CA ARG A 212 -5.29 2.83 2.98
C ARG A 212 -4.62 3.85 3.89
N ASP A 213 -4.14 3.41 5.06
CA ASP A 213 -3.82 4.33 6.15
C ASP A 213 -2.34 4.35 6.55
N TYR A 214 -1.52 3.43 6.02
CA TYR A 214 -0.15 3.23 6.48
C TYR A 214 0.93 3.35 5.40
N ILE A 215 0.57 3.93 4.25
CA ILE A 215 1.52 4.30 3.19
C ILE A 215 1.60 5.82 3.12
N ILE A 216 2.81 6.36 3.12
CA ILE A 216 3.11 7.80 3.05
C ILE A 216 3.98 8.04 1.83
N PHE A 217 3.61 9.04 1.03
CA PHE A 217 4.42 9.57 -0.06
C PHE A 217 5.20 10.78 0.44
N ARG A 218 6.50 10.78 0.19
CA ARG A 218 7.39 11.92 0.41
C ARG A 218 7.71 12.53 -0.94
N ASP A 219 7.47 13.81 -1.06
CA ASP A 219 7.52 14.58 -2.29
C ASP A 219 8.81 15.41 -2.31
N GLU A 220 9.42 15.65 -3.48
CA GLU A 220 10.61 16.48 -3.68
C GLU A 220 10.50 17.88 -3.06
N GLN A 221 9.28 18.40 -2.90
CA GLN A 221 9.06 19.73 -2.33
C GLN A 221 9.56 19.83 -0.88
N TYR A 222 9.69 18.72 -0.17
CA TYR A 222 10.07 18.66 1.24
C TYR A 222 11.32 17.81 1.52
N ASP A 223 11.78 17.03 0.54
CA ASP A 223 12.94 16.14 0.70
C ASP A 223 13.64 15.90 -0.65
N ALA A 224 14.96 15.68 -0.62
CA ALA A 224 15.77 15.53 -1.84
C ALA A 224 15.45 14.27 -2.66
N ASP A 225 14.76 13.29 -2.05
CA ASP A 225 14.45 12.00 -2.69
C ASP A 225 12.95 11.68 -2.59
N GLU A 226 12.29 11.61 -3.74
CA GLU A 226 10.94 11.04 -3.87
C GLU A 226 10.92 9.62 -3.32
N SER A 227 10.16 9.39 -2.27
CA SER A 227 10.06 8.07 -1.67
C SER A 227 8.64 7.74 -1.21
N GLU A 228 8.34 6.46 -1.21
CA GLU A 228 7.11 5.89 -0.71
C GLU A 228 7.46 4.97 0.45
N ILE A 229 6.76 5.13 1.57
CA ILE A 229 7.09 4.45 2.82
C ILE A 229 5.86 3.72 3.34
N VAL A 230 6.02 2.45 3.70
CA VAL A 230 5.01 1.69 4.44
C VAL A 230 5.41 1.56 5.92
N CYS A 231 4.43 1.50 6.82
CA CYS A 231 4.68 1.33 8.24
C CYS A 231 5.46 0.04 8.56
N ARG A 232 6.20 0.09 9.65
CA ARG A 232 6.73 -1.10 10.33
C ARG A 232 5.69 -1.65 11.31
N TYR A 233 5.75 -2.96 11.65
CA TYR A 233 4.80 -3.55 12.59
C TYR A 233 4.68 -2.82 13.94
N PRO A 234 5.77 -2.26 14.54
CA PRO A 234 5.63 -1.51 15.79
C PRO A 234 4.83 -0.21 15.62
N GLN A 235 5.01 0.48 14.47
CA GLN A 235 4.24 1.70 14.16
C GLN A 235 2.76 1.38 13.94
N PHE A 236 2.46 0.28 13.24
CA PHE A 236 1.12 -0.21 13.01
C PHE A 236 0.39 -0.49 14.34
N PHE A 237 0.99 -1.26 15.23
CA PHE A 237 0.37 -1.59 16.51
C PHE A 237 0.30 -0.37 17.43
N ALA A 238 1.34 0.46 17.49
CA ALA A 238 1.35 1.66 18.32
C ALA A 238 0.24 2.64 17.92
N SER A 239 0.11 2.95 16.62
CA SER A 239 -0.94 3.89 16.16
C SER A 239 -2.35 3.35 16.42
N ARG A 240 -2.58 2.05 16.28
CA ARG A 240 -3.87 1.44 16.64
C ARG A 240 -4.19 1.56 18.12
N LEU A 241 -3.23 1.25 18.99
CA LEU A 241 -3.40 1.40 20.45
C LEU A 241 -3.65 2.84 20.85
N LEU A 242 -2.91 3.79 20.27
CA LEU A 242 -3.10 5.22 20.50
C LEU A 242 -4.48 5.68 20.03
N ARG A 243 -4.90 5.27 18.84
CA ARG A 243 -6.23 5.59 18.29
C ARG A 243 -7.34 5.09 19.22
N GLU A 244 -7.30 3.85 19.65
CA GLU A 244 -8.31 3.29 20.56
C GLU A 244 -8.28 3.97 21.93
N SER A 245 -7.10 4.29 22.45
CA SER A 245 -6.97 5.06 23.71
C SER A 245 -7.58 6.46 23.62
N ILE A 246 -7.40 7.16 22.50
CA ILE A 246 -8.00 8.47 22.24
C ILE A 246 -9.53 8.36 22.17
N LYS A 247 -10.05 7.40 21.37
CA LYS A 247 -11.49 7.17 21.26
C LYS A 247 -12.12 6.87 22.63
N GLU A 248 -11.47 6.02 23.42
CA GLU A 248 -11.92 5.68 24.78
C GLU A 248 -11.91 6.90 25.71
N SER A 249 -10.88 7.75 25.62
CA SER A 249 -10.78 8.99 26.41
C SER A 249 -11.91 9.97 26.09
N VAL A 250 -12.21 10.14 24.80
CA VAL A 250 -13.32 10.99 24.34
C VAL A 250 -14.67 10.42 24.81
N ARG A 251 -14.90 9.13 24.63
CA ARG A 251 -16.14 8.46 25.05
C ARG A 251 -16.41 8.58 26.53
N LYS A 252 -15.37 8.55 27.36
CA LYS A 252 -15.46 8.71 28.82
C LYS A 252 -15.54 10.16 29.29
N GLY A 253 -15.42 11.13 28.39
CA GLY A 253 -15.27 12.54 28.75
C GLY A 253 -13.99 12.82 29.56
N SER A 254 -13.00 11.93 29.47
CA SER A 254 -11.73 12.05 30.16
C SER A 254 -10.83 13.01 29.37
N GLN A 255 -10.29 14.03 30.01
CA GLN A 255 -9.30 14.94 29.42
C GLN A 255 -7.86 14.41 29.57
N LYS A 256 -7.70 13.12 29.82
CA LYS A 256 -6.38 12.48 30.00
C LYS A 256 -5.74 12.23 28.65
N GLY A 257 -4.54 12.73 28.47
CA GLY A 257 -3.66 12.37 27.36
C GLY A 257 -2.93 11.05 27.60
N GLY A 258 -1.99 10.75 26.73
CA GLY A 258 -1.11 9.58 26.80
C GLY A 258 0.27 9.91 26.29
N THR A 259 1.21 9.00 26.54
CA THR A 259 2.58 9.11 26.05
C THR A 259 2.91 7.88 25.21
N TYR A 260 3.43 8.12 24.00
CA TYR A 260 4.05 7.09 23.19
C TYR A 260 5.57 7.16 23.35
N PHE A 261 6.16 6.11 23.87
CA PHE A 261 7.60 5.97 23.99
C PHE A 261 8.14 5.04 22.89
N GLY A 262 9.12 5.53 22.14
CA GLY A 262 9.81 4.75 21.11
C GLY A 262 11.30 5.11 21.08
N ALA A 263 12.17 4.13 20.77
CA ALA A 263 13.59 4.35 20.63
C ALA A 263 13.91 5.41 19.56
N THR A 264 15.07 6.05 19.67
CA THR A 264 15.54 7.00 18.64
C THR A 264 15.68 6.26 17.31
N GLY A 265 15.25 6.90 16.21
CA GLY A 265 15.29 6.29 14.87
C GLY A 265 14.19 5.25 14.57
N CYS A 266 13.25 4.98 15.50
CA CYS A 266 12.16 4.04 15.24
C CYS A 266 11.03 4.59 14.35
N GLY A 267 11.13 5.84 13.88
CA GLY A 267 10.13 6.46 13.00
C GLY A 267 8.91 7.00 13.75
N LYS A 268 9.09 7.61 14.92
CA LYS A 268 8.01 8.24 15.70
C LYS A 268 7.21 9.27 14.90
N THR A 269 7.89 10.07 14.07
CA THR A 269 7.25 11.07 13.21
C THR A 269 6.25 10.43 12.25
N TYR A 270 6.63 9.33 11.60
CA TYR A 270 5.70 8.56 10.75
C TYR A 270 4.53 7.97 11.54
N THR A 271 4.77 7.50 12.77
CA THR A 271 3.67 7.02 13.64
C THR A 271 2.68 8.15 13.94
N MET A 272 3.18 9.38 14.22
CA MET A 272 2.33 10.55 14.44
C MET A 272 1.54 10.93 13.18
N ALA A 273 2.18 10.97 12.02
CA ALA A 273 1.53 11.30 10.75
C ALA A 273 0.43 10.29 10.39
N MET A 274 0.73 8.98 10.53
CA MET A 274 -0.25 7.91 10.30
C MET A 274 -1.42 7.99 11.28
N LEU A 275 -1.16 8.26 12.55
CA LEU A 275 -2.20 8.44 13.56
C LEU A 275 -3.06 9.68 13.27
N ALA A 276 -2.43 10.83 12.97
CA ALA A 276 -3.14 12.06 12.62
C ALA A 276 -4.09 11.86 11.44
N ARG A 277 -3.61 11.19 10.38
CA ARG A 277 -4.44 10.83 9.22
C ARG A 277 -5.64 9.99 9.62
N GLN A 278 -5.45 8.96 10.44
CA GLN A 278 -6.54 8.09 10.89
C GLN A 278 -7.56 8.85 11.75
N LEU A 279 -7.10 9.67 12.68
CA LEU A 279 -8.01 10.46 13.53
C LEU A 279 -8.85 11.44 12.70
N SER A 280 -8.24 12.15 11.75
CA SER A 280 -8.90 13.16 10.93
C SER A 280 -9.81 12.58 9.85
N LEU A 281 -9.42 11.46 9.22
CA LEU A 281 -10.11 10.92 8.06
C LEU A 281 -10.96 9.68 8.33
N ARG A 282 -10.68 8.93 9.41
CA ARG A 282 -11.35 7.65 9.68
C ARG A 282 -12.16 7.65 10.98
N CYS A 283 -11.85 8.55 11.90
CA CYS A 283 -12.51 8.63 13.20
C CYS A 283 -13.29 9.94 13.38
N TYR A 284 -13.54 10.68 12.30
CA TYR A 284 -14.18 12.00 12.37
C TYR A 284 -15.57 11.97 12.99
N GLU A 285 -16.37 10.94 12.68
CA GLU A 285 -17.72 10.78 13.26
C GLU A 285 -17.66 10.48 14.76
N GLU A 286 -16.78 9.55 15.17
CA GLU A 286 -16.65 9.13 16.57
C GLU A 286 -16.01 10.23 17.44
N LEU A 287 -15.15 11.07 16.86
CA LEU A 287 -14.40 12.11 17.56
C LEU A 287 -14.99 13.52 17.38
N GLY A 288 -16.10 13.67 16.63
CA GLY A 288 -16.75 14.96 16.41
C GLY A 288 -15.93 15.91 15.54
N SER A 289 -15.33 15.41 14.45
CA SER A 289 -14.49 16.19 13.52
C SER A 289 -13.25 16.80 14.20
N PRO A 290 -12.33 15.98 14.70
CA PRO A 290 -11.21 16.46 15.51
C PRO A 290 -10.24 17.33 14.70
N THR A 291 -9.69 18.36 15.35
CA THR A 291 -8.53 19.10 14.84
C THR A 291 -7.26 18.51 15.44
N VAL A 292 -6.31 18.11 14.59
CA VAL A 292 -5.01 17.60 15.03
C VAL A 292 -3.98 18.73 14.95
N ILE A 293 -3.34 19.03 16.06
CA ILE A 293 -2.27 20.03 16.14
C ILE A 293 -0.97 19.31 16.50
N MET A 294 0.02 19.40 15.61
CA MET A 294 1.37 18.91 15.85
C MET A 294 2.24 20.05 16.37
N ILE A 295 2.84 19.87 17.53
CA ILE A 295 3.78 20.83 18.12
C ILE A 295 5.15 20.17 18.13
N VAL A 296 6.13 20.80 17.47
CA VAL A 296 7.52 20.34 17.40
C VAL A 296 8.44 21.45 17.93
N ASP A 297 9.48 21.05 18.63
CA ASP A 297 10.41 21.97 19.32
C ASP A 297 11.72 22.23 18.54
N ARG A 298 11.91 21.57 17.38
CA ARG A 298 13.12 21.67 16.56
C ARG A 298 12.78 21.83 15.09
N ASP A 299 13.54 22.71 14.42
CA ASP A 299 13.40 22.94 12.97
C ASP A 299 13.60 21.68 12.11
N ASP A 300 14.48 20.77 12.56
CA ASP A 300 14.73 19.50 11.88
C ASP A 300 13.49 18.58 11.86
N LEU A 301 12.63 18.65 12.88
CA LEU A 301 11.39 17.88 12.96
C LEU A 301 10.29 18.50 12.09
N GLN A 302 10.33 19.80 11.88
CA GLN A 302 9.38 20.51 11.02
C GLN A 302 9.53 20.11 9.54
N LYS A 303 10.74 19.76 9.10
CA LYS A 303 11.03 19.29 7.73
C LYS A 303 10.69 17.82 7.50
N GLN A 304 10.40 17.05 8.55
CA GLN A 304 10.10 15.62 8.50
C GLN A 304 8.60 15.30 8.63
N GLY A 305 7.78 16.25 8.95
CA GLY A 305 6.32 16.11 9.13
C GLY A 305 5.54 16.68 7.99
#